data_f6ad8990463cbb54a34243c6eb08442c
#
_entry.id   f6ad8990463cbb54a34243c6eb08442c
#
_cell.length_a   1.000
_cell.length_b   1.000
_cell.length_c   1.000
_cell.angle_alpha   90.00
_cell.angle_beta   90.00
_cell.angle_gamma   90.00
#
_symmetry.space_group_name_H-M   'P 1'
#
loop_
_entity.id
_entity.type
_entity.pdbx_description
1 polymer ?
#
loop_
_entity_poly.entity_id
_entity_poly.type
_entity_poly.pdbx_seq_one_letter_code
_entity_poly.pdbx_strand_id
1 'polypeptide(L)'
;MEKVIANELINFLYESPTAFHAVKNVKDTLEFEGFKELKEADRWNLEVQGKYFVTKNDSALIAFRVGKGDIAENGFKIIGAHTDSPGFRIKPNPEITVENTYVKLNTEVYGGPILNTWFDRPLALAGRVSLVSKNPLKPVNKIVNINRPILIIPNLAIHMNREVNEGYKINRQKDTLPLLSLVNETLEKGNYLVELLAKELYCEKEDILDFELYPYEYEKGCLMGLNEEFISSGRLDDLSMVHAGIKALMDAEVSQATNVMVCFDNEEVGSATKQGGDSDFLKTILERIVLALGKDREDFLRSLSESFMISADLAHAVHPNLGEKHDPVVRPVLGKGPVIKIAASQSYTSDSDSSAVYEMICRNAGVNVQKFVNRSDMRGGSTIGPISSTHLPIRSVDMGTPILAMHSIREFGAVKDHFDCIKSFTEFFRI
;
A
#
# COMPACT_ATOMS: atom_id res chain seq x y z
N MET A 1 -21.03 -1.28 13.66
CA MET A 1 -19.89 -0.36 13.41
C MET A 1 -18.79 -1.08 12.64
N GLU A 2 -18.28 -2.22 13.10
CA GLU A 2 -17.20 -2.99 12.44
C GLU A 2 -17.46 -3.27 10.95
N LYS A 3 -18.65 -3.80 10.59
CA LYS A 3 -19.02 -4.07 9.20
C LYS A 3 -19.15 -2.79 8.33
N VAL A 4 -19.53 -1.67 8.92
CA VAL A 4 -19.59 -0.39 8.20
C VAL A 4 -18.16 0.01 7.80
N ILE A 5 -17.23 -0.02 8.73
CA ILE A 5 -15.81 0.28 8.49
C ILE A 5 -15.18 -0.71 7.50
N ALA A 6 -15.53 -2.00 7.60
CA ALA A 6 -15.07 -2.99 6.64
C ALA A 6 -15.58 -2.73 5.21
N ASN A 7 -16.81 -2.24 5.06
CA ASN A 7 -17.33 -1.82 3.76
C ASN A 7 -16.69 -0.51 3.26
N GLU A 8 -16.35 0.43 4.16
CA GLU A 8 -15.54 1.61 3.81
C GLU A 8 -14.17 1.17 3.26
N LEU A 9 -13.49 0.24 3.94
CA LEU A 9 -12.24 -0.34 3.46
C LEU A 9 -12.40 -1.00 2.09
N ILE A 10 -13.42 -1.86 1.89
CA ILE A 10 -13.67 -2.54 0.61
C ILE A 10 -13.89 -1.51 -0.51
N ASN A 11 -14.60 -0.41 -0.24
CA ASN A 11 -14.78 0.68 -1.20
C ASN A 11 -13.44 1.36 -1.52
N PHE A 12 -12.66 1.71 -0.50
CA PHE A 12 -11.35 2.32 -0.67
C PHE A 12 -10.40 1.43 -1.50
N LEU A 13 -10.36 0.13 -1.20
CA LEU A 13 -9.57 -0.85 -1.96
C LEU A 13 -10.01 -0.92 -3.43
N TYR A 14 -11.31 -0.94 -3.69
CA TYR A 14 -11.86 -0.99 -5.05
C TYR A 14 -11.50 0.26 -5.87
N GLU A 15 -11.66 1.45 -5.28
CA GLU A 15 -11.33 2.73 -5.91
C GLU A 15 -9.83 3.00 -6.00
N SER A 16 -8.99 2.16 -5.38
CA SER A 16 -7.54 2.31 -5.30
C SER A 16 -6.79 1.16 -6.01
N PRO A 17 -6.99 0.95 -7.33
CA PRO A 17 -6.36 -0.16 -8.05
C PRO A 17 -4.84 -0.04 -8.20
N THR A 18 -4.25 1.15 -8.00
CA THR A 18 -2.79 1.39 -8.02
C THR A 18 -2.39 2.39 -6.94
N ALA A 19 -1.10 2.50 -6.64
CA ALA A 19 -0.56 3.49 -5.71
C ALA A 19 -1.00 4.93 -6.05
N PHE A 20 -1.08 5.27 -7.35
CA PHE A 20 -1.57 6.59 -7.80
C PHE A 20 -3.02 6.85 -7.40
N HIS A 21 -3.88 5.84 -7.54
CA HIS A 21 -5.29 5.95 -7.15
C HIS A 21 -5.43 5.99 -5.63
N ALA A 22 -4.65 5.20 -4.90
CA ALA A 22 -4.64 5.20 -3.44
C ALA A 22 -4.30 6.59 -2.91
N VAL A 23 -3.22 7.20 -3.40
CA VAL A 23 -2.82 8.57 -3.00
C VAL A 23 -3.86 9.60 -3.41
N LYS A 24 -4.45 9.49 -4.61
CA LYS A 24 -5.54 10.39 -5.02
C LYS A 24 -6.74 10.30 -4.06
N ASN A 25 -7.18 9.11 -3.71
CA ASN A 25 -8.34 8.91 -2.84
C ASN A 25 -8.06 9.39 -1.40
N VAL A 26 -6.84 9.13 -0.89
CA VAL A 26 -6.39 9.67 0.40
C VAL A 26 -6.36 11.19 0.36
N LYS A 27 -5.79 11.78 -0.70
CA LYS A 27 -5.76 13.24 -0.89
C LYS A 27 -7.17 13.84 -0.88
N ASP A 28 -8.08 13.31 -1.70
CA ASP A 28 -9.47 13.80 -1.80
C ASP A 28 -10.17 13.73 -0.42
N THR A 29 -9.94 12.65 0.34
CA THR A 29 -10.46 12.48 1.71
C THR A 29 -9.88 13.52 2.67
N LEU A 30 -8.57 13.74 2.64
CA LEU A 30 -7.89 14.70 3.50
C LEU A 30 -8.32 16.15 3.19
N GLU A 31 -8.46 16.50 1.91
CA GLU A 31 -8.98 17.82 1.51
C GLU A 31 -10.40 18.04 2.02
N PHE A 32 -11.27 17.04 1.92
CA PHE A 32 -12.63 17.08 2.45
C PHE A 32 -12.64 17.30 3.98
N GLU A 33 -11.70 16.70 4.70
CA GLU A 33 -11.53 16.83 6.16
C GLU A 33 -10.75 18.11 6.57
N GLY A 34 -10.45 18.99 5.61
CA GLY A 34 -9.84 20.29 5.86
C GLY A 34 -8.32 20.29 6.01
N PHE A 35 -7.65 19.24 5.57
CA PHE A 35 -6.18 19.25 5.44
C PHE A 35 -5.78 20.10 4.23
N LYS A 36 -4.68 20.84 4.37
CA LYS A 36 -4.14 21.71 3.32
C LYS A 36 -2.95 21.05 2.64
N GLU A 37 -2.96 20.98 1.32
CA GLU A 37 -1.81 20.50 0.55
C GLU A 37 -0.65 21.50 0.63
N LEU A 38 0.54 21.01 0.96
CA LEU A 38 1.80 21.75 0.92
C LEU A 38 2.65 21.25 -0.26
N LYS A 39 3.22 22.20 -0.99
CA LYS A 39 4.17 21.87 -2.06
C LYS A 39 5.60 21.88 -1.55
N GLU A 40 6.40 20.89 -1.95
CA GLU A 40 7.81 20.82 -1.55
C GLU A 40 8.62 22.05 -2.03
N ALA A 41 8.24 22.65 -3.15
CA ALA A 41 8.91 23.85 -3.70
C ALA A 41 8.64 25.14 -2.93
N ASP A 42 7.59 25.19 -2.10
CA ASP A 42 7.17 26.40 -1.42
C ASP A 42 7.76 26.53 -0.01
N ARG A 43 7.81 27.75 0.53
CA ARG A 43 8.01 27.94 1.96
C ARG A 43 6.72 27.59 2.70
N TRP A 44 6.86 26.88 3.81
CA TRP A 44 5.72 26.49 4.63
C TRP A 44 5.50 27.48 5.76
N ASN A 45 4.25 27.74 6.05
CA ASN A 45 3.79 28.47 7.21
C ASN A 45 2.79 27.57 7.95
N LEU A 46 3.22 26.98 9.06
CA LEU A 46 2.43 26.01 9.82
C LEU A 46 1.86 26.65 11.07
N GLU A 47 0.63 26.26 11.37
CA GLU A 47 -0.09 26.69 12.57
C GLU A 47 -0.18 25.52 13.56
N VAL A 48 -0.12 25.82 14.85
CA VAL A 48 -0.40 24.83 15.91
C VAL A 48 -1.80 24.26 15.68
N GLN A 49 -1.94 22.94 15.77
CA GLN A 49 -3.13 22.16 15.46
C GLN A 49 -3.53 22.16 13.97
N GLY A 50 -2.75 22.80 13.09
CA GLY A 50 -2.98 22.80 11.65
C GLY A 50 -2.89 21.39 11.05
N LYS A 51 -3.65 21.16 9.99
CA LYS A 51 -3.75 19.90 9.26
C LYS A 51 -3.16 20.07 7.87
N TYR A 52 -2.19 19.24 7.51
CA TYR A 52 -1.45 19.40 6.26
C TYR A 52 -1.10 18.03 5.64
N PHE A 53 -0.84 18.02 4.33
CA PHE A 53 -0.26 16.86 3.65
C PHE A 53 0.67 17.29 2.51
N VAL A 54 1.58 16.38 2.14
CA VAL A 54 2.53 16.52 1.03
C VAL A 54 2.47 15.25 0.20
N THR A 55 2.45 15.37 -1.13
CA THR A 55 2.53 14.22 -2.05
C THR A 55 3.90 14.12 -2.69
N LYS A 56 4.34 12.89 -2.99
CA LYS A 56 5.58 12.59 -3.72
C LYS A 56 5.27 11.65 -4.88
N ASN A 57 5.66 12.04 -6.10
CA ASN A 57 5.47 11.22 -7.32
C ASN A 57 4.01 10.82 -7.60
N ASP A 58 3.02 11.48 -6.99
CA ASP A 58 1.59 11.13 -7.02
C ASP A 58 1.29 9.69 -6.52
N SER A 59 2.26 9.00 -5.90
CA SER A 59 2.16 7.61 -5.44
C SER A 59 2.56 7.40 -3.98
N ALA A 60 3.14 8.42 -3.33
CA ALA A 60 3.40 8.46 -1.89
C ALA A 60 2.86 9.75 -1.28
N LEU A 61 2.55 9.73 0.02
CA LEU A 61 1.95 10.87 0.72
C LEU A 61 2.38 10.89 2.19
N ILE A 62 2.59 12.08 2.74
CA ILE A 62 2.74 12.30 4.18
C ILE A 62 1.64 13.28 4.61
N ALA A 63 0.74 12.86 5.51
CA ALA A 63 -0.24 13.71 6.15
C ALA A 63 0.13 13.92 7.62
N PHE A 64 -0.07 15.13 8.13
CA PHE A 64 0.25 15.42 9.52
C PHE A 64 -0.68 16.46 10.14
N ARG A 65 -0.81 16.34 11.47
CA ARG A 65 -1.52 17.31 12.30
C ARG A 65 -0.56 17.83 13.36
N VAL A 66 -0.29 19.12 13.34
CA VAL A 66 0.63 19.76 14.28
C VAL A 66 0.10 19.68 15.70
N GLY A 67 0.92 19.23 16.65
CA GLY A 67 0.56 19.11 18.06
C GLY A 67 0.37 20.44 18.77
N LYS A 68 -0.13 20.38 20.02
CA LYS A 68 -0.26 21.56 20.91
C LYS A 68 1.05 21.89 21.65
N GLY A 69 1.90 20.88 21.87
CA GLY A 69 3.12 20.99 22.64
C GLY A 69 4.30 21.51 21.81
N ASP A 70 5.39 21.78 22.52
CA ASP A 70 6.68 22.07 21.87
C ASP A 70 7.17 20.81 21.16
N ILE A 71 7.46 20.92 19.88
CA ILE A 71 7.83 19.77 19.04
C ILE A 71 9.18 19.15 19.46
N ALA A 72 10.09 19.94 20.00
CA ALA A 72 11.39 19.45 20.49
C ALA A 72 11.26 18.59 21.76
N GLU A 73 10.16 18.78 22.53
CA GLU A 73 9.90 18.06 23.78
C GLU A 73 8.88 16.92 23.62
N ASN A 74 8.00 17.00 22.61
CA ASN A 74 6.91 16.04 22.41
C ASN A 74 7.07 15.17 21.16
N GLY A 75 7.99 15.54 20.24
CA GLY A 75 8.33 14.76 19.06
C GLY A 75 7.18 14.51 18.08
N PHE A 76 7.32 13.41 17.36
CA PHE A 76 6.39 12.94 16.36
C PHE A 76 5.81 11.57 16.76
N LYS A 77 4.53 11.38 16.52
CA LYS A 77 3.88 10.07 16.51
C LYS A 77 3.63 9.69 15.06
N ILE A 78 4.35 8.68 14.58
CA ILE A 78 4.39 8.33 13.16
C ILE A 78 3.74 6.96 12.96
N ILE A 79 2.84 6.85 11.99
CA ILE A 79 2.39 5.58 11.44
C ILE A 79 2.87 5.54 9.99
N GLY A 80 3.59 4.49 9.62
CA GLY A 80 4.08 4.26 8.25
C GLY A 80 3.42 3.02 7.65
N ALA A 81 2.95 3.15 6.40
CA ALA A 81 2.35 2.09 5.59
C ALA A 81 2.78 2.28 4.13
N HIS A 82 2.37 1.36 3.22
CA HIS A 82 2.69 1.51 1.80
C HIS A 82 1.46 1.45 0.89
N THR A 83 1.60 1.99 -0.32
CA THR A 83 0.51 2.18 -1.29
C THR A 83 0.53 1.20 -2.44
N ASP A 84 1.68 0.60 -2.71
CA ASP A 84 1.86 -0.37 -3.78
C ASP A 84 1.43 -1.78 -3.35
N SER A 85 1.25 -2.66 -4.32
CA SER A 85 0.86 -4.06 -4.09
C SER A 85 1.42 -4.93 -5.21
N PRO A 86 1.71 -6.23 -4.95
CA PRO A 86 2.26 -7.13 -5.95
C PRO A 86 1.31 -7.38 -7.13
N GLY A 87 1.85 -7.51 -8.32
CA GLY A 87 1.05 -7.77 -9.51
C GLY A 87 1.85 -7.77 -10.80
N PHE A 88 1.31 -7.12 -11.81
CA PHE A 88 1.95 -6.98 -13.12
C PHE A 88 1.98 -5.52 -13.56
N ARG A 89 3.05 -5.15 -14.28
CA ARG A 89 3.18 -3.87 -14.97
C ARG A 89 3.22 -4.10 -16.47
N ILE A 90 2.54 -3.26 -17.24
CA ILE A 90 2.62 -3.26 -18.70
C ILE A 90 3.98 -2.72 -19.13
N LYS A 91 4.67 -3.45 -20.02
CA LYS A 91 5.96 -3.04 -20.58
C LYS A 91 5.77 -1.99 -21.69
N PRO A 92 6.81 -1.18 -22.01
CA PRO A 92 6.82 -0.38 -23.23
C PRO A 92 6.61 -1.24 -24.50
N ASN A 93 5.89 -0.72 -25.50
CA ASN A 93 5.53 -1.45 -26.73
C ASN A 93 4.89 -2.82 -26.42
N PRO A 94 3.73 -2.85 -25.74
CA PRO A 94 3.26 -4.06 -25.09
C PRO A 94 2.54 -5.04 -26.01
N GLU A 95 2.09 -4.64 -27.20
CA GLU A 95 1.24 -5.46 -28.05
C GLU A 95 2.01 -6.60 -28.70
N ILE A 96 1.51 -7.82 -28.55
CA ILE A 96 2.02 -9.02 -29.19
C ILE A 96 0.88 -9.68 -29.94
N THR A 97 1.01 -9.79 -31.28
CA THR A 97 0.07 -10.55 -32.09
C THR A 97 0.48 -12.01 -32.17
N VAL A 98 -0.48 -12.90 -31.95
CA VAL A 98 -0.29 -14.37 -32.00
C VAL A 98 -1.28 -14.97 -32.97
N GLU A 99 -0.82 -15.90 -33.82
CA GLU A 99 -1.63 -16.60 -34.83
C GLU A 99 -2.41 -15.64 -35.75
N ASN A 100 -1.92 -14.43 -35.97
CA ASN A 100 -2.61 -13.37 -36.70
C ASN A 100 -4.06 -13.13 -36.25
N THR A 101 -4.38 -13.52 -35.02
CA THR A 101 -5.76 -13.54 -34.50
C THR A 101 -5.86 -12.89 -33.11
N TYR A 102 -4.90 -13.14 -32.23
CA TYR A 102 -4.94 -12.69 -30.85
C TYR A 102 -4.00 -11.52 -30.61
N VAL A 103 -4.45 -10.54 -29.84
CA VAL A 103 -3.59 -9.48 -29.29
C VAL A 103 -3.48 -9.68 -27.79
N LYS A 104 -2.27 -9.85 -27.29
CA LYS A 104 -1.95 -9.89 -25.87
C LYS A 104 -0.97 -8.80 -25.48
N LEU A 105 -0.93 -8.45 -24.20
CA LEU A 105 0.00 -7.45 -23.68
C LEU A 105 1.22 -8.10 -23.04
N ASN A 106 2.39 -7.53 -23.32
CA ASN A 106 3.64 -7.89 -22.67
C ASN A 106 3.69 -7.24 -21.28
N THR A 107 3.91 -8.05 -20.25
CA THR A 107 3.95 -7.63 -18.86
C THR A 107 5.25 -8.03 -18.20
N GLU A 108 5.58 -7.36 -17.12
CA GLU A 108 6.57 -7.82 -16.13
C GLU A 108 5.91 -7.95 -14.75
N VAL A 109 6.46 -8.86 -13.94
CA VAL A 109 6.00 -9.06 -12.58
C VAL A 109 6.51 -7.93 -11.70
N TYR A 110 5.63 -7.33 -10.91
CA TYR A 110 5.91 -6.34 -9.89
C TYR A 110 5.82 -6.99 -8.51
N GLY A 111 6.89 -6.94 -7.72
CA GLY A 111 6.94 -7.58 -6.41
C GLY A 111 6.89 -9.12 -6.46
N GLY A 112 6.25 -9.71 -5.45
CA GLY A 112 6.15 -11.16 -5.26
C GLY A 112 4.74 -11.74 -5.33
N PRO A 113 3.94 -11.57 -6.40
CA PRO A 113 2.56 -12.05 -6.45
C PRO A 113 2.49 -13.58 -6.49
N ILE A 114 1.41 -14.15 -5.93
CA ILE A 114 1.04 -15.56 -6.11
C ILE A 114 0.45 -15.72 -7.51
N LEU A 115 1.29 -16.07 -8.48
CA LEU A 115 0.98 -16.00 -9.92
C LEU A 115 -0.28 -16.78 -10.34
N ASN A 116 -0.51 -17.96 -9.80
CA ASN A 116 -1.65 -18.82 -10.17
C ASN A 116 -3.01 -18.19 -9.81
N THR A 117 -3.05 -17.24 -8.89
CA THR A 117 -4.30 -16.58 -8.49
C THR A 117 -4.81 -15.56 -9.51
N TRP A 118 -3.95 -15.18 -10.46
CA TRP A 118 -4.25 -14.20 -11.51
C TRP A 118 -4.91 -14.80 -12.75
N PHE A 119 -4.85 -16.13 -12.89
CA PHE A 119 -5.42 -16.82 -14.05
C PHE A 119 -6.95 -16.85 -14.00
N ASP A 120 -7.55 -16.82 -15.19
CA ASP A 120 -9.00 -16.93 -15.45
C ASP A 120 -9.87 -15.84 -14.80
N ARG A 121 -9.24 -14.75 -14.37
CA ARG A 121 -9.95 -13.63 -13.75
C ARG A 121 -10.21 -12.51 -14.75
N PRO A 122 -11.37 -11.86 -14.70
CA PRO A 122 -11.62 -10.63 -15.44
C PRO A 122 -10.73 -9.52 -14.84
N LEU A 123 -9.82 -8.99 -15.65
CA LEU A 123 -8.88 -7.94 -15.27
C LEU A 123 -9.21 -6.63 -15.97
N ALA A 124 -9.11 -5.53 -15.24
CA ALA A 124 -9.11 -4.18 -15.74
C ALA A 124 -7.70 -3.61 -15.75
N LEU A 125 -7.54 -2.36 -16.21
CA LEU A 125 -6.26 -1.69 -16.33
C LEU A 125 -6.34 -0.28 -15.76
N ALA A 126 -5.37 0.10 -14.92
CA ALA A 126 -5.28 1.42 -14.33
C ALA A 126 -3.84 1.88 -14.17
N GLY A 127 -3.63 3.17 -13.98
CA GLY A 127 -2.30 3.71 -13.75
C GLY A 127 -2.18 5.19 -14.04
N ARG A 128 -0.98 5.60 -14.46
CA ARG A 128 -0.63 6.98 -14.80
C ARG A 128 -0.17 7.07 -16.25
N VAL A 129 -0.55 8.16 -16.93
CA VAL A 129 -0.12 8.50 -18.29
C VAL A 129 0.53 9.88 -18.27
N SER A 130 1.71 10.00 -18.86
CA SER A 130 2.46 11.25 -18.99
C SER A 130 2.23 11.85 -20.37
N LEU A 131 1.71 13.07 -20.39
CA LEU A 131 1.38 13.79 -21.62
C LEU A 131 2.39 14.92 -21.88
N VAL A 132 2.47 15.33 -23.15
CA VAL A 132 3.26 16.47 -23.59
C VAL A 132 2.86 17.75 -22.85
N SER A 133 3.83 18.59 -22.52
CA SER A 133 3.63 19.91 -21.96
C SER A 133 4.54 20.94 -22.62
N LYS A 134 4.29 22.23 -22.36
CA LYS A 134 5.17 23.31 -22.83
C LYS A 134 6.55 23.30 -22.16
N ASN A 135 6.67 22.70 -20.98
CA ASN A 135 7.92 22.59 -20.25
C ASN A 135 8.40 21.12 -20.22
N PRO A 136 9.45 20.76 -20.94
CA PRO A 136 9.94 19.37 -21.00
C PRO A 136 10.27 18.75 -19.63
N LEU A 137 10.59 19.56 -18.63
CA LEU A 137 10.87 19.09 -17.24
C LEU A 137 9.62 18.87 -16.40
N LYS A 138 8.43 19.22 -16.93
CA LYS A 138 7.14 19.13 -16.24
C LYS A 138 6.07 18.57 -17.16
N PRO A 139 6.12 17.29 -17.52
CA PRO A 139 5.05 16.65 -18.28
C PRO A 139 3.72 16.75 -17.50
N VAL A 140 2.61 16.68 -18.21
CA VAL A 140 1.29 16.61 -17.58
C VAL A 140 0.99 15.17 -17.25
N ASN A 141 0.89 14.82 -15.97
CA ASN A 141 0.51 13.48 -15.53
C ASN A 141 -1.00 13.39 -15.33
N LYS A 142 -1.61 12.35 -15.89
CA LYS A 142 -3.03 12.02 -15.68
C LYS A 142 -3.17 10.59 -15.16
N ILE A 143 -4.03 10.40 -14.19
CA ILE A 143 -4.41 9.07 -13.72
C ILE A 143 -5.54 8.55 -14.59
N VAL A 144 -5.46 7.28 -14.99
CA VAL A 144 -6.46 6.60 -15.80
C VAL A 144 -6.90 5.30 -15.13
N ASN A 145 -8.20 5.05 -15.15
CA ASN A 145 -8.78 3.77 -14.75
C ASN A 145 -9.77 3.31 -15.80
N ILE A 146 -9.39 2.25 -16.53
CA ILE A 146 -10.29 1.58 -17.47
C ILE A 146 -11.16 0.63 -16.66
N ASN A 147 -12.17 1.17 -16.03
CA ASN A 147 -13.05 0.47 -15.09
C ASN A 147 -14.03 -0.46 -15.81
N ARG A 148 -13.51 -1.39 -16.60
CA ARG A 148 -14.22 -2.50 -17.25
C ARG A 148 -13.26 -3.66 -17.51
N PRO A 149 -13.74 -4.91 -17.52
CA PRO A 149 -12.89 -6.08 -17.74
C PRO A 149 -12.47 -6.14 -19.22
N ILE A 150 -11.19 -5.88 -19.48
CA ILE A 150 -10.61 -5.85 -20.84
C ILE A 150 -9.48 -6.87 -21.02
N LEU A 151 -9.03 -7.51 -19.96
CA LEU A 151 -7.90 -8.42 -19.95
C LEU A 151 -8.23 -9.73 -19.25
N ILE A 152 -7.60 -10.82 -19.68
CA ILE A 152 -7.63 -12.12 -19.02
C ILE A 152 -6.31 -12.85 -19.26
N ILE A 153 -5.81 -13.56 -18.24
CA ILE A 153 -4.70 -14.51 -18.38
C ILE A 153 -5.31 -15.91 -18.36
N PRO A 154 -5.54 -16.56 -19.52
CA PRO A 154 -6.21 -17.84 -19.56
C PRO A 154 -5.28 -18.98 -19.12
N ASN A 155 -5.78 -19.91 -18.29
CA ASN A 155 -5.12 -21.16 -18.04
C ASN A 155 -5.05 -22.03 -19.30
N LEU A 156 -4.01 -22.86 -19.41
CA LEU A 156 -4.00 -23.95 -20.38
C LEU A 156 -4.95 -25.06 -19.91
N ALA A 157 -5.78 -25.56 -20.82
CA ALA A 157 -6.73 -26.63 -20.50
C ALA A 157 -6.02 -27.84 -19.89
N ILE A 158 -6.63 -28.48 -18.90
CA ILE A 158 -6.06 -29.64 -18.20
C ILE A 158 -5.60 -30.78 -19.13
N HIS A 159 -6.27 -30.93 -20.29
CA HIS A 159 -5.92 -31.94 -21.30
C HIS A 159 -4.54 -31.71 -21.92
N MET A 160 -4.04 -30.47 -21.92
CA MET A 160 -2.74 -30.05 -22.46
C MET A 160 -1.74 -29.73 -21.36
N ASN A 161 -2.14 -29.70 -20.09
CA ASN A 161 -1.31 -29.48 -18.92
C ASN A 161 -1.75 -30.36 -17.75
N ARG A 162 -1.49 -31.67 -17.86
CA ARG A 162 -1.98 -32.65 -16.87
C ARG A 162 -1.30 -32.54 -15.51
N GLU A 163 -0.12 -31.89 -15.46
CA GLU A 163 0.66 -31.67 -14.23
C GLU A 163 0.26 -30.41 -13.46
N VAL A 164 -0.73 -29.65 -13.94
CA VAL A 164 -1.13 -28.35 -13.33
C VAL A 164 -1.45 -28.49 -11.83
N ASN A 165 -2.03 -29.60 -11.41
CA ASN A 165 -2.38 -29.86 -10.01
C ASN A 165 -1.23 -30.54 -9.21
N GLU A 166 -0.11 -30.87 -9.85
CA GLU A 166 1.04 -31.54 -9.26
C GLU A 166 2.25 -30.61 -9.05
N GLY A 167 2.08 -29.30 -9.25
CA GLY A 167 3.13 -28.30 -9.02
C GLY A 167 3.75 -27.75 -10.29
N TYR A 168 2.96 -27.45 -11.31
CA TYR A 168 3.41 -26.79 -12.53
C TYR A 168 4.11 -25.44 -12.25
N LYS A 169 5.34 -25.28 -12.78
CA LYS A 169 6.11 -24.05 -12.63
C LYS A 169 5.70 -23.01 -13.67
N ILE A 170 4.98 -21.96 -13.25
CA ILE A 170 4.56 -20.86 -14.10
C ILE A 170 5.77 -20.06 -14.58
N ASN A 171 5.87 -19.86 -15.90
CA ASN A 171 6.88 -19.01 -16.52
C ASN A 171 6.37 -17.58 -16.67
N ARG A 172 7.01 -16.65 -15.96
CA ARG A 172 6.61 -15.24 -15.92
C ARG A 172 6.59 -14.54 -17.29
N GLN A 173 7.41 -14.97 -18.26
CA GLN A 173 7.48 -14.35 -19.59
C GLN A 173 6.52 -14.98 -20.62
N LYS A 174 6.07 -16.22 -20.40
CA LYS A 174 5.26 -16.95 -21.37
C LYS A 174 3.80 -17.12 -20.93
N ASP A 175 3.60 -17.44 -19.65
CA ASP A 175 2.31 -17.91 -19.16
C ASP A 175 1.43 -16.77 -18.59
N THR A 176 2.02 -15.61 -18.27
CA THR A 176 1.34 -14.52 -17.55
C THR A 176 1.02 -13.30 -18.42
N LEU A 177 1.03 -13.44 -19.74
CA LEU A 177 0.73 -12.34 -20.67
C LEU A 177 -0.78 -12.28 -20.93
N PRO A 178 -1.47 -11.19 -20.49
CA PRO A 178 -2.92 -11.13 -20.61
C PRO A 178 -3.37 -10.92 -22.07
N LEU A 179 -4.42 -11.64 -22.45
CA LEU A 179 -5.14 -11.47 -23.69
C LEU A 179 -5.98 -10.20 -23.62
N LEU A 180 -5.85 -9.34 -24.64
CA LEU A 180 -6.56 -8.08 -24.76
C LEU A 180 -7.72 -8.15 -25.77
N SER A 181 -7.48 -8.70 -26.97
CA SER A 181 -8.45 -8.62 -28.08
C SER A 181 -8.20 -9.67 -29.16
N LEU A 182 -9.17 -9.77 -30.08
CA LEU A 182 -8.97 -10.38 -31.38
C LEU A 182 -8.49 -9.31 -32.38
N VAL A 183 -7.63 -9.70 -33.32
CA VAL A 183 -7.23 -8.85 -34.44
C VAL A 183 -8.45 -8.52 -35.29
N ASN A 184 -8.65 -7.26 -35.62
CA ASN A 184 -9.66 -6.78 -36.57
C ASN A 184 -9.06 -5.69 -37.46
N GLU A 185 -9.79 -5.22 -38.48
CA GLU A 185 -9.31 -4.24 -39.45
C GLU A 185 -8.83 -2.91 -38.80
N THR A 186 -9.40 -2.54 -37.68
CA THR A 186 -9.01 -1.36 -36.88
C THR A 186 -7.70 -1.60 -36.14
N LEU A 187 -7.42 -2.84 -35.81
CA LEU A 187 -6.32 -3.30 -34.97
C LEU A 187 -5.05 -3.68 -35.78
N GLU A 188 -5.10 -3.69 -37.10
CA GLU A 188 -3.96 -4.05 -37.95
C GLU A 188 -2.79 -3.05 -37.96
N LYS A 189 -2.97 -1.87 -37.34
CA LYS A 189 -1.98 -0.78 -37.42
C LYS A 189 -1.06 -0.62 -36.21
N GLY A 190 -1.19 -1.46 -35.15
CA GLY A 190 -0.43 -1.31 -33.88
C GLY A 190 -0.85 -0.05 -33.09
N ASN A 191 -0.46 0.01 -31.82
CA ASN A 191 -0.77 1.09 -30.87
C ASN A 191 -2.20 1.09 -30.29
N TYR A 192 -2.82 -0.06 -30.13
CA TYR A 192 -4.18 -0.20 -29.56
C TYR A 192 -4.30 0.34 -28.16
N LEU A 193 -3.30 0.07 -27.33
CA LEU A 193 -3.28 0.54 -25.95
C LEU A 193 -3.20 2.07 -25.90
N VAL A 194 -2.35 2.67 -26.73
CA VAL A 194 -2.21 4.13 -26.80
C VAL A 194 -3.49 4.77 -27.33
N GLU A 195 -4.13 4.19 -28.35
CA GLU A 195 -5.43 4.67 -28.87
C GLU A 195 -6.54 4.55 -27.80
N LEU A 196 -6.56 3.45 -27.04
CA LEU A 196 -7.47 3.30 -25.91
C LEU A 196 -7.25 4.38 -24.84
N LEU A 197 -5.99 4.63 -24.48
CA LEU A 197 -5.64 5.65 -23.50
C LEU A 197 -6.01 7.06 -23.99
N ALA A 198 -5.73 7.37 -25.26
CA ALA A 198 -6.08 8.65 -25.87
C ALA A 198 -7.59 8.91 -25.81
N LYS A 199 -8.40 7.89 -26.11
CA LYS A 199 -9.86 7.95 -26.02
C LYS A 199 -10.34 8.16 -24.57
N GLU A 200 -9.80 7.41 -23.61
CA GLU A 200 -10.18 7.52 -22.18
C GLU A 200 -9.76 8.89 -21.59
N LEU A 201 -8.66 9.46 -22.06
CA LEU A 201 -8.12 10.73 -21.56
C LEU A 201 -8.58 11.95 -22.35
N TYR A 202 -9.34 11.75 -23.43
CA TYR A 202 -9.80 12.82 -24.34
C TYR A 202 -8.64 13.66 -24.88
N CYS A 203 -7.58 13.01 -25.41
CA CYS A 203 -6.40 13.65 -25.99
C CYS A 203 -6.01 12.97 -27.31
N GLU A 204 -5.08 13.58 -28.05
CA GLU A 204 -4.50 12.93 -29.22
C GLU A 204 -3.46 11.89 -28.79
N LYS A 205 -3.30 10.81 -29.56
CA LYS A 205 -2.33 9.75 -29.24
C LYS A 205 -0.89 10.25 -29.25
N GLU A 206 -0.60 11.25 -30.08
CA GLU A 206 0.70 11.91 -30.21
C GLU A 206 1.07 12.71 -28.95
N ASP A 207 0.10 13.08 -28.12
CA ASP A 207 0.33 13.75 -26.83
C ASP A 207 0.81 12.79 -25.75
N ILE A 208 0.60 11.49 -25.91
CA ILE A 208 1.00 10.47 -24.93
C ILE A 208 2.49 10.16 -25.10
N LEU A 209 3.28 10.50 -24.08
CA LEU A 209 4.74 10.29 -24.09
C LEU A 209 5.14 8.97 -23.46
N ASP A 210 4.47 8.59 -22.34
CA ASP A 210 4.78 7.36 -21.59
C ASP A 210 3.62 7.01 -20.66
N PHE A 211 3.65 5.80 -20.11
CA PHE A 211 2.65 5.30 -19.18
C PHE A 211 3.22 4.33 -18.15
N GLU A 212 2.57 4.27 -17.00
CA GLU A 212 2.77 3.26 -15.95
C GLU A 212 1.41 2.62 -15.67
N LEU A 213 1.17 1.44 -16.23
CA LEU A 213 -0.14 0.78 -16.19
C LEU A 213 -0.02 -0.60 -15.53
N TYR A 214 -1.02 -0.91 -14.72
CA TYR A 214 -1.11 -2.13 -13.93
C TYR A 214 -2.47 -2.80 -14.15
N PRO A 215 -2.48 -4.07 -14.59
CA PRO A 215 -3.68 -4.90 -14.53
C PRO A 215 -4.11 -5.10 -13.08
N TYR A 216 -5.41 -5.13 -12.85
CA TYR A 216 -5.99 -5.41 -11.53
C TYR A 216 -7.27 -6.22 -11.65
N GLU A 217 -7.65 -6.94 -10.58
CA GLU A 217 -8.91 -7.68 -10.54
C GLU A 217 -10.09 -6.72 -10.60
N TYR A 218 -10.96 -6.90 -11.61
CA TYR A 218 -12.14 -6.06 -11.80
C TYR A 218 -13.21 -6.29 -10.73
N GLU A 219 -13.29 -7.50 -10.18
CA GLU A 219 -14.29 -7.84 -9.19
C GLU A 219 -13.99 -7.18 -7.84
N LYS A 220 -14.98 -6.45 -7.32
CA LYS A 220 -14.90 -5.81 -6.02
C LYS A 220 -14.76 -6.83 -4.89
N GLY A 221 -14.07 -6.46 -3.81
CA GLY A 221 -14.04 -7.20 -2.56
C GLY A 221 -15.42 -7.33 -1.93
N CYS A 222 -15.55 -8.29 -1.02
CA CYS A 222 -16.80 -8.54 -0.31
C CYS A 222 -16.57 -8.97 1.15
N LEU A 223 -17.61 -8.78 1.96
CA LEU A 223 -17.71 -9.48 3.23
C LEU A 223 -18.12 -10.93 2.99
N MET A 224 -17.53 -11.85 3.75
CA MET A 224 -17.87 -13.28 3.64
C MET A 224 -17.72 -13.99 5.00
N GLY A 225 -18.08 -15.26 4.99
CA GLY A 225 -18.22 -16.06 6.19
C GLY A 225 -19.68 -16.16 6.61
N LEU A 226 -19.96 -17.05 7.56
CA LEU A 226 -21.33 -17.35 7.98
C LEU A 226 -22.05 -16.12 8.57
N ASN A 227 -21.28 -15.24 9.24
CA ASN A 227 -21.77 -14.01 9.86
C ASN A 227 -21.13 -12.75 9.26
N GLU A 228 -20.52 -12.85 8.07
CA GLU A 228 -19.76 -11.75 7.42
C GLU A 228 -18.59 -11.27 8.28
N GLU A 229 -17.92 -12.19 8.95
CA GLU A 229 -16.79 -11.90 9.84
C GLU A 229 -15.46 -11.69 9.11
N PHE A 230 -15.40 -11.95 7.79
CA PHE A 230 -14.20 -11.85 6.99
C PHE A 230 -14.33 -10.84 5.85
N ILE A 231 -13.18 -10.32 5.42
CA ILE A 231 -13.01 -9.48 4.25
C ILE A 231 -12.24 -10.29 3.21
N SER A 232 -12.78 -10.40 2.00
CA SER A 232 -12.07 -10.95 0.84
C SER A 232 -11.89 -9.84 -0.18
N SER A 233 -10.66 -9.40 -0.40
CA SER A 233 -10.32 -8.33 -1.35
C SER A 233 -8.85 -8.42 -1.74
N GLY A 234 -8.49 -7.94 -2.91
CA GLY A 234 -7.09 -7.66 -3.23
C GLY A 234 -6.59 -6.44 -2.47
N ARG A 235 -5.27 -6.32 -2.35
CA ARG A 235 -4.56 -5.15 -1.80
C ARG A 235 -4.90 -4.83 -0.33
N LEU A 236 -5.30 -5.85 0.45
CA LEU A 236 -5.33 -5.69 1.91
C LEU A 236 -3.94 -5.32 2.40
N ASP A 237 -2.94 -5.99 1.87
CA ASP A 237 -1.55 -5.61 1.94
C ASP A 237 -1.25 -4.52 0.89
N ASP A 238 -0.95 -3.27 1.27
CA ASP A 238 -0.97 -2.74 2.64
C ASP A 238 -2.01 -1.60 2.76
N LEU A 239 -2.90 -1.48 1.76
CA LEU A 239 -3.90 -0.41 1.73
C LEU A 239 -4.87 -0.46 2.93
N SER A 240 -4.99 -1.60 3.62
CA SER A 240 -5.76 -1.66 4.85
C SER A 240 -5.09 -0.88 5.99
N MET A 241 -3.76 -0.86 6.05
CA MET A 241 -3.02 -0.05 7.03
C MET A 241 -3.04 1.44 6.63
N VAL A 242 -2.95 1.75 5.34
CA VAL A 242 -3.17 3.12 4.83
C VAL A 242 -4.54 3.64 5.27
N HIS A 243 -5.61 2.87 5.01
CA HIS A 243 -6.98 3.24 5.42
C HIS A 243 -7.09 3.42 6.95
N ALA A 244 -6.54 2.50 7.74
CA ALA A 244 -6.59 2.56 9.19
C ALA A 244 -5.83 3.77 9.74
N GLY A 245 -4.62 4.06 9.22
CA GLY A 245 -3.81 5.19 9.65
C GLY A 245 -4.41 6.55 9.30
N ILE A 246 -4.94 6.70 8.09
CA ILE A 246 -5.62 7.93 7.67
C ILE A 246 -6.89 8.16 8.50
N LYS A 247 -7.70 7.13 8.71
CA LYS A 247 -8.90 7.22 9.56
C LYS A 247 -8.54 7.61 10.99
N ALA A 248 -7.53 6.98 11.57
CA ALA A 248 -7.06 7.32 12.91
C ALA A 248 -6.54 8.77 13.01
N LEU A 249 -5.81 9.26 11.99
CA LEU A 249 -5.30 10.63 11.95
C LEU A 249 -6.44 11.67 11.92
N MET A 250 -7.53 11.36 11.21
CA MET A 250 -8.72 12.23 11.13
C MET A 250 -9.52 12.20 12.44
N ASP A 251 -9.73 11.03 13.01
CA ASP A 251 -10.61 10.81 14.17
C ASP A 251 -9.94 11.17 15.51
N ALA A 252 -8.60 11.14 15.60
CA ALA A 252 -7.88 11.41 16.84
C ALA A 252 -8.03 12.87 17.30
N GLU A 253 -8.18 13.06 18.59
CA GLU A 253 -8.07 14.39 19.21
C GLU A 253 -6.64 14.94 19.06
N VAL A 254 -6.50 16.28 19.10
CA VAL A 254 -5.17 16.91 19.02
C VAL A 254 -4.35 16.58 20.26
N SER A 255 -3.24 15.91 20.09
CA SER A 255 -2.27 15.56 21.14
C SER A 255 -1.21 16.65 21.36
N GLN A 256 -0.30 16.44 22.30
CA GLN A 256 0.87 17.30 22.49
C GLN A 256 1.88 17.12 21.34
N ALA A 257 2.12 15.87 20.93
CA ALA A 257 3.00 15.53 19.82
C ALA A 257 2.37 15.84 18.45
N THR A 258 3.19 16.00 17.42
CA THR A 258 2.75 16.10 16.03
C THR A 258 2.47 14.71 15.48
N ASN A 259 1.22 14.46 15.08
CA ASN A 259 0.79 13.19 14.51
C ASN A 259 1.06 13.14 13.01
N VAL A 260 1.64 12.04 12.53
CA VAL A 260 2.09 11.86 11.14
C VAL A 260 1.64 10.50 10.62
N MET A 261 1.00 10.49 9.47
CA MET A 261 0.78 9.28 8.66
C MET A 261 1.61 9.37 7.40
N VAL A 262 2.50 8.40 7.17
CA VAL A 262 3.28 8.30 5.93
C VAL A 262 2.84 7.06 5.15
N CYS A 263 2.58 7.26 3.85
CA CYS A 263 2.24 6.22 2.89
C CYS A 263 3.35 6.21 1.83
N PHE A 264 4.27 5.25 1.92
CA PHE A 264 5.36 5.07 0.97
C PHE A 264 4.89 4.30 -0.27
N ASP A 265 5.65 4.38 -1.35
CA ASP A 265 5.48 3.57 -2.54
C ASP A 265 6.69 2.63 -2.73
N ASN A 266 6.54 1.61 -3.57
CA ASN A 266 7.62 0.67 -3.95
C ASN A 266 8.20 -0.18 -2.79
N GLU A 267 7.43 -0.43 -1.74
CA GLU A 267 7.83 -1.35 -0.68
C GLU A 267 8.10 -2.75 -1.25
N GLU A 268 7.19 -3.23 -2.07
CA GLU A 268 7.15 -4.57 -2.68
C GLU A 268 8.32 -4.88 -3.63
N VAL A 269 9.10 -3.84 -3.97
CA VAL A 269 10.28 -3.92 -4.84
C VAL A 269 11.54 -3.35 -4.18
N GLY A 270 11.52 -3.19 -2.86
CA GLY A 270 12.70 -2.87 -2.03
C GLY A 270 12.89 -1.40 -1.66
N SER A 271 11.87 -0.56 -1.79
CA SER A 271 11.83 0.83 -1.26
C SER A 271 12.87 1.82 -1.80
N ALA A 272 13.80 1.41 -2.66
CA ALA A 272 14.93 2.22 -3.11
C ALA A 272 14.57 3.22 -4.23
N THR A 273 13.57 4.06 -3.99
CA THR A 273 13.10 5.12 -4.91
C THR A 273 12.90 6.42 -4.15
N LYS A 274 12.76 7.56 -4.89
CA LYS A 274 12.53 8.88 -4.26
C LYS A 274 11.24 8.98 -3.43
N GLN A 275 10.29 8.08 -3.62
CA GLN A 275 9.00 7.99 -2.93
C GLN A 275 8.90 6.75 -2.01
N GLY A 276 9.94 5.92 -1.96
CA GLY A 276 10.01 4.72 -1.12
C GLY A 276 10.56 5.00 0.27
N GLY A 277 10.47 4.01 1.14
CA GLY A 277 10.94 4.07 2.53
C GLY A 277 12.46 4.24 2.66
N ASP A 278 13.23 3.81 1.66
CA ASP A 278 14.70 3.98 1.58
C ASP A 278 15.11 5.32 0.96
N SER A 279 14.33 6.36 1.22
CA SER A 279 14.63 7.73 0.80
C SER A 279 14.63 8.69 1.98
N ASP A 280 15.21 9.87 1.78
CA ASP A 280 15.14 10.97 2.76
C ASP A 280 13.77 11.68 2.76
N PHE A 281 12.74 11.15 2.08
CA PHE A 281 11.43 11.82 1.97
C PHE A 281 10.82 12.10 3.35
N LEU A 282 10.64 11.08 4.18
CA LEU A 282 10.08 11.26 5.53
C LEU A 282 10.95 12.22 6.37
N LYS A 283 12.24 11.97 6.44
CA LYS A 283 13.18 12.81 7.20
C LYS A 283 13.15 14.29 6.78
N THR A 284 13.15 14.54 5.47
CA THR A 284 13.07 15.89 4.91
C THR A 284 11.79 16.61 5.33
N ILE A 285 10.64 15.89 5.28
CA ILE A 285 9.36 16.49 5.67
C ILE A 285 9.32 16.78 7.18
N LEU A 286 9.79 15.85 8.03
CA LEU A 286 9.84 16.05 9.47
C LEU A 286 10.75 17.24 9.85
N GLU A 287 11.94 17.35 9.24
CA GLU A 287 12.85 18.49 9.47
C GLU A 287 12.17 19.81 9.03
N ARG A 288 11.53 19.83 7.88
CA ARG A 288 10.79 21.01 7.39
C ARG A 288 9.63 21.42 8.32
N ILE A 289 8.95 20.47 8.93
CA ILE A 289 7.89 20.78 9.93
C ILE A 289 8.51 21.53 11.10
N VAL A 290 9.61 21.04 11.66
CA VAL A 290 10.30 21.70 12.80
C VAL A 290 10.74 23.10 12.43
N LEU A 291 11.41 23.26 11.28
CA LEU A 291 11.87 24.57 10.80
C LEU A 291 10.73 25.54 10.51
N ALA A 292 9.62 25.07 9.94
CA ALA A 292 8.43 25.89 9.65
C ALA A 292 7.67 26.33 10.91
N LEU A 293 7.86 25.64 12.03
CA LEU A 293 7.35 26.03 13.36
C LEU A 293 8.29 27.02 14.08
N GLY A 294 9.32 27.54 13.40
CA GLY A 294 10.25 28.51 13.95
C GLY A 294 11.33 27.95 14.87
N LYS A 295 11.53 26.63 14.81
CA LYS A 295 12.57 25.89 15.55
C LYS A 295 13.82 25.70 14.67
N ASP A 296 14.89 25.19 15.26
CA ASP A 296 16.14 24.96 14.55
C ASP A 296 16.45 23.46 14.36
N ARG A 297 17.64 23.18 13.82
CA ARG A 297 18.06 21.80 13.55
C ARG A 297 18.36 21.01 14.83
N GLU A 298 18.83 21.67 15.89
CA GLU A 298 19.02 21.01 17.19
C GLU A 298 17.68 20.57 17.77
N ASP A 299 16.64 21.39 17.64
CA ASP A 299 15.28 21.05 18.02
C ASP A 299 14.73 19.87 17.20
N PHE A 300 15.08 19.78 15.89
CA PHE A 300 14.76 18.62 15.08
C PHE A 300 15.41 17.34 15.62
N LEU A 301 16.70 17.38 15.93
CA LEU A 301 17.42 16.22 16.47
C LEU A 301 16.86 15.78 17.83
N ARG A 302 16.50 16.74 18.68
CA ARG A 302 15.83 16.48 19.97
C ARG A 302 14.44 15.84 19.76
N SER A 303 13.66 16.36 18.82
CA SER A 303 12.32 15.83 18.53
C SER A 303 12.35 14.37 18.09
N LEU A 304 13.39 13.91 17.39
CA LEU A 304 13.54 12.50 17.00
C LEU A 304 13.67 11.58 18.22
N SER A 305 14.37 12.03 19.28
CA SER A 305 14.51 11.24 20.54
C SER A 305 13.19 11.05 21.28
N GLU A 306 12.28 12.01 21.15
CA GLU A 306 10.93 11.99 21.76
C GLU A 306 9.87 11.33 20.85
N SER A 307 10.28 10.88 19.67
CA SER A 307 9.38 10.31 18.66
C SER A 307 9.23 8.80 18.80
N PHE A 308 8.10 8.31 18.25
CA PHE A 308 7.83 6.87 18.12
C PHE A 308 7.18 6.59 16.77
N MET A 309 7.57 5.46 16.14
CA MET A 309 7.02 5.03 14.86
C MET A 309 6.36 3.65 14.98
N ILE A 310 5.17 3.53 14.45
CA ILE A 310 4.53 2.26 14.13
C ILE A 310 4.76 2.00 12.65
N SER A 311 5.57 1.01 12.31
CA SER A 311 5.69 0.46 10.96
C SER A 311 4.56 -0.54 10.78
N ALA A 312 3.54 -0.09 10.07
CA ALA A 312 2.30 -0.84 9.88
C ALA A 312 2.32 -1.52 8.52
N ASP A 313 2.36 -2.84 8.54
CA ASP A 313 2.39 -3.70 7.36
C ASP A 313 1.88 -5.08 7.77
N LEU A 314 1.09 -5.75 6.94
CA LEU A 314 0.30 -6.91 7.33
C LEU A 314 1.14 -8.09 7.84
N ALA A 315 0.52 -8.95 8.63
CA ALA A 315 1.13 -10.13 9.23
C ALA A 315 0.49 -11.43 8.72
N HIS A 316 1.23 -12.54 8.81
CA HIS A 316 0.71 -13.84 8.42
C HIS A 316 -0.12 -14.45 9.55
N ALA A 317 -1.39 -14.78 9.28
CA ALA A 317 -2.19 -15.64 10.14
C ALA A 317 -1.80 -17.11 9.94
N VAL A 318 -1.96 -17.94 10.99
CA VAL A 318 -1.79 -19.39 10.88
C VAL A 318 -2.75 -19.94 9.84
N HIS A 319 -2.18 -20.59 8.81
CA HIS A 319 -2.98 -21.18 7.74
C HIS A 319 -3.74 -22.41 8.24
N PRO A 320 -5.07 -22.49 8.06
CA PRO A 320 -5.89 -23.56 8.66
C PRO A 320 -5.53 -24.96 8.15
N ASN A 321 -5.04 -25.10 6.92
CA ASN A 321 -4.66 -26.38 6.31
C ASN A 321 -3.16 -26.67 6.37
N LEU A 322 -2.30 -25.68 6.70
CA LEU A 322 -0.85 -25.78 6.65
C LEU A 322 -0.22 -25.17 7.92
N GLY A 323 -0.81 -25.48 9.06
CA GLY A 323 -0.41 -24.91 10.35
C GLY A 323 1.05 -25.22 10.75
N GLU A 324 1.65 -26.28 10.18
CA GLU A 324 3.05 -26.63 10.38
C GLU A 324 4.06 -25.67 9.71
N LYS A 325 3.58 -24.77 8.84
CA LYS A 325 4.41 -23.71 8.25
C LYS A 325 4.69 -22.55 9.21
N HIS A 326 4.02 -22.52 10.34
CA HIS A 326 4.19 -21.52 11.40
C HIS A 326 5.01 -22.03 12.56
N ASP A 327 5.48 -21.11 13.40
CA ASP A 327 6.11 -21.43 14.67
C ASP A 327 5.19 -22.35 15.51
N PRO A 328 5.72 -23.35 16.23
CA PRO A 328 4.88 -24.28 16.99
C PRO A 328 4.17 -23.67 18.19
N VAL A 329 4.62 -22.51 18.68
CA VAL A 329 4.12 -21.85 19.91
C VAL A 329 3.50 -20.48 19.63
N VAL A 330 4.17 -19.63 18.87
CA VAL A 330 3.72 -18.27 18.54
C VAL A 330 2.86 -18.32 17.28
N ARG A 331 1.54 -18.29 17.47
CA ARG A 331 0.57 -18.67 16.43
C ARG A 331 -0.57 -17.66 16.30
N PRO A 332 -0.35 -16.50 15.64
CA PRO A 332 -1.40 -15.50 15.46
C PRO A 332 -2.49 -16.02 14.49
N VAL A 333 -3.74 -15.69 14.82
CA VAL A 333 -4.93 -16.11 14.07
C VAL A 333 -5.84 -14.93 13.77
N LEU A 334 -6.72 -15.07 12.78
CA LEU A 334 -7.72 -14.07 12.42
C LEU A 334 -8.70 -13.80 13.57
N GLY A 335 -9.17 -12.56 13.72
CA GLY A 335 -10.19 -12.15 14.67
C GLY A 335 -9.71 -11.99 16.11
N LYS A 336 -8.41 -11.99 16.36
CA LYS A 336 -7.79 -11.84 17.69
C LYS A 336 -6.98 -10.56 17.88
N GLY A 337 -7.11 -9.62 16.96
CA GLY A 337 -6.45 -8.31 16.99
C GLY A 337 -5.12 -8.26 16.26
N PRO A 338 -4.49 -7.06 16.21
CA PRO A 338 -3.24 -6.83 15.52
C PRO A 338 -2.09 -7.67 16.09
N VAL A 339 -1.03 -7.81 15.31
CA VAL A 339 0.11 -8.69 15.55
C VAL A 339 1.40 -7.87 15.57
N ILE A 340 2.20 -7.95 16.62
CA ILE A 340 3.57 -7.44 16.67
C ILE A 340 4.48 -8.44 15.96
N LYS A 341 5.25 -7.99 14.97
CA LYS A 341 6.21 -8.81 14.22
C LYS A 341 7.60 -8.72 14.86
N ILE A 342 8.21 -9.87 15.19
CA ILE A 342 9.50 -9.96 15.90
C ILE A 342 10.44 -10.87 15.10
N ALA A 343 11.69 -10.43 14.91
CA ALA A 343 12.73 -11.23 14.26
C ALA A 343 14.10 -10.98 14.90
N ALA A 344 14.79 -12.06 15.29
CA ALA A 344 16.16 -11.98 15.79
C ALA A 344 17.16 -11.45 14.74
N SER A 345 16.85 -11.62 13.46
CA SER A 345 17.63 -11.09 12.33
C SER A 345 17.47 -9.58 12.10
N GLN A 346 16.61 -8.91 12.89
CA GLN A 346 16.26 -7.50 12.72
C GLN A 346 15.66 -7.17 11.34
N SER A 347 15.01 -8.15 10.72
CA SER A 347 14.16 -7.91 9.54
C SER A 347 12.84 -7.22 9.89
N TYR A 348 12.58 -7.05 11.19
CA TYR A 348 11.57 -6.18 11.81
C TYR A 348 12.25 -5.34 12.88
N THR A 349 11.82 -4.09 13.08
CA THR A 349 12.41 -3.14 14.03
C THR A 349 12.02 -3.41 15.48
N SER A 350 11.03 -4.26 15.72
CA SER A 350 10.51 -4.51 17.06
C SER A 350 11.56 -5.07 18.00
N ASP A 351 11.67 -4.44 19.16
CA ASP A 351 12.40 -4.91 20.33
C ASP A 351 11.46 -5.03 21.55
N SER A 352 12.00 -5.33 22.73
CA SER A 352 11.18 -5.49 23.93
C SER A 352 10.56 -4.18 24.40
N ASP A 353 11.25 -3.05 24.23
CA ASP A 353 10.78 -1.73 24.62
C ASP A 353 9.64 -1.26 23.70
N SER A 354 9.86 -1.25 22.40
CA SER A 354 8.87 -0.83 21.42
C SER A 354 7.64 -1.75 21.39
N SER A 355 7.84 -3.04 21.58
CA SER A 355 6.74 -4.01 21.72
C SER A 355 5.88 -3.71 22.95
N ALA A 356 6.51 -3.39 24.09
CA ALA A 356 5.80 -3.02 25.32
C ALA A 356 4.98 -1.73 25.15
N VAL A 357 5.51 -0.74 24.41
CA VAL A 357 4.78 0.49 24.08
C VAL A 357 3.51 0.16 23.30
N TYR A 358 3.60 -0.64 22.24
CA TYR A 358 2.42 -0.99 21.45
C TYR A 358 1.41 -1.87 22.22
N GLU A 359 1.89 -2.79 23.07
CA GLU A 359 1.02 -3.56 23.98
C GLU A 359 0.25 -2.65 24.95
N MET A 360 0.88 -1.60 25.47
CA MET A 360 0.21 -0.62 26.34
C MET A 360 -0.83 0.20 25.57
N ILE A 361 -0.53 0.62 24.35
CA ILE A 361 -1.48 1.31 23.47
C ILE A 361 -2.71 0.43 23.22
N CYS A 362 -2.51 -0.83 22.84
CA CYS A 362 -3.60 -1.77 22.61
C CYS A 362 -4.43 -1.99 23.88
N ARG A 363 -3.79 -2.12 25.05
CA ARG A 363 -4.49 -2.26 26.33
C ARG A 363 -5.36 -1.06 26.65
N ASN A 364 -4.85 0.17 26.43
CA ASN A 364 -5.61 1.40 26.63
C ASN A 364 -6.80 1.51 25.65
N ALA A 365 -6.61 1.06 24.40
CA ALA A 365 -7.66 1.00 23.40
C ALA A 365 -8.70 -0.12 23.63
N GLY A 366 -8.47 -1.02 24.61
CA GLY A 366 -9.30 -2.21 24.83
C GLY A 366 -9.20 -3.20 23.67
N VAL A 367 -8.02 -3.34 23.08
CA VAL A 367 -7.71 -4.21 21.94
C VAL A 367 -6.75 -5.31 22.37
N ASN A 368 -7.03 -6.55 21.98
CA ASN A 368 -6.06 -7.63 22.14
C ASN A 368 -4.94 -7.49 21.11
N VAL A 369 -3.74 -7.90 21.49
CA VAL A 369 -2.58 -7.93 20.59
C VAL A 369 -1.95 -9.33 20.60
N GLN A 370 -1.47 -9.76 19.45
CA GLN A 370 -0.80 -11.04 19.22
C GLN A 370 0.68 -10.79 18.88
N LYS A 371 1.47 -11.86 18.81
CA LYS A 371 2.86 -11.80 18.33
C LYS A 371 3.06 -12.76 17.17
N PHE A 372 3.99 -12.41 16.30
CA PHE A 372 4.45 -13.24 15.20
C PHE A 372 5.96 -13.37 15.23
N VAL A 373 6.44 -14.59 15.03
CA VAL A 373 7.82 -14.92 14.69
C VAL A 373 7.82 -15.90 13.53
N ASN A 374 8.83 -15.81 12.69
CA ASN A 374 9.01 -16.81 11.64
C ASN A 374 9.41 -18.16 12.28
N ARG A 375 8.99 -19.25 11.67
CA ARG A 375 9.55 -20.57 11.93
C ARG A 375 11.05 -20.53 11.68
N SER A 376 11.88 -21.05 12.58
CA SER A 376 13.34 -20.86 12.58
C SER A 376 14.06 -21.39 11.33
N ASP A 377 13.45 -22.33 10.62
CA ASP A 377 13.95 -22.93 9.37
C ASP A 377 13.36 -22.26 8.10
N MET A 378 12.58 -21.20 8.25
CA MET A 378 12.00 -20.45 7.15
C MET A 378 12.49 -18.99 7.12
N ARG A 379 12.86 -18.53 5.92
CA ARG A 379 13.21 -17.11 5.73
C ARG A 379 11.92 -16.26 5.69
N GLY A 380 11.86 -15.21 6.49
CA GLY A 380 10.81 -14.22 6.46
C GLY A 380 11.06 -13.11 5.45
N GLY A 381 10.05 -12.27 5.24
CA GLY A 381 10.16 -10.98 4.56
C GLY A 381 10.78 -9.90 5.46
N SER A 382 10.79 -8.69 4.96
CA SER A 382 11.13 -7.45 5.67
C SER A 382 9.98 -6.45 5.47
N THR A 383 10.07 -5.29 6.08
CA THR A 383 9.07 -4.22 6.05
C THR A 383 9.76 -2.87 5.87
N ILE A 384 8.97 -1.80 5.79
CA ILE A 384 9.50 -0.42 5.80
C ILE A 384 10.21 -0.05 7.12
N GLY A 385 9.91 -0.74 8.22
CA GLY A 385 10.46 -0.41 9.54
C GLY A 385 11.98 -0.40 9.61
N PRO A 386 12.69 -1.50 9.32
CA PRO A 386 14.14 -1.56 9.31
C PRO A 386 14.78 -0.55 8.35
N ILE A 387 14.15 -0.34 7.18
CA ILE A 387 14.63 0.60 6.16
C ILE A 387 14.51 2.04 6.69
N SER A 388 13.34 2.44 7.18
CA SER A 388 13.11 3.77 7.75
C SER A 388 14.00 4.05 8.95
N SER A 389 14.29 3.04 9.80
CA SER A 389 15.17 3.17 10.96
C SER A 389 16.62 3.50 10.61
N THR A 390 17.08 3.18 9.38
CA THR A 390 18.41 3.55 8.92
C THR A 390 18.52 5.03 8.57
N HIS A 391 17.42 5.69 8.21
CA HIS A 391 17.35 7.11 7.88
C HIS A 391 16.96 7.97 9.08
N LEU A 392 16.14 7.43 9.98
CA LEU A 392 15.60 8.12 11.16
C LEU A 392 15.78 7.23 12.40
N PRO A 393 16.69 7.56 13.31
CA PRO A 393 16.94 6.78 14.53
C PRO A 393 15.83 7.00 15.56
N ILE A 394 14.61 6.58 15.24
CA ILE A 394 13.41 6.68 16.07
C ILE A 394 13.06 5.30 16.61
N ARG A 395 12.62 5.24 17.87
CA ARG A 395 12.05 4.01 18.45
C ARG A 395 10.87 3.54 17.61
N SER A 396 10.88 2.28 17.18
CA SER A 396 9.84 1.76 16.27
C SER A 396 9.42 0.34 16.57
N VAL A 397 8.18 0.03 16.21
CA VAL A 397 7.58 -1.30 16.28
C VAL A 397 7.01 -1.68 14.92
N ASP A 398 7.26 -2.91 14.48
CA ASP A 398 6.60 -3.49 13.31
C ASP A 398 5.35 -4.26 13.73
N MET A 399 4.22 -3.90 13.17
CA MET A 399 2.95 -4.55 13.44
C MET A 399 2.05 -4.59 12.21
N GLY A 400 1.03 -5.44 12.24
CA GLY A 400 -0.02 -5.46 11.23
C GLY A 400 -1.20 -6.33 11.62
N THR A 401 -2.30 -6.26 10.88
CA THR A 401 -3.39 -7.21 11.05
C THR A 401 -3.04 -8.54 10.39
N PRO A 402 -3.43 -9.67 11.00
CA PRO A 402 -3.17 -10.98 10.41
C PRO A 402 -4.06 -11.21 9.19
N ILE A 403 -3.48 -11.74 8.11
CA ILE A 403 -4.22 -12.15 6.90
C ILE A 403 -3.79 -13.53 6.43
N LEU A 404 -4.60 -14.12 5.57
CA LEU A 404 -4.29 -15.29 4.77
C LEU A 404 -4.12 -14.89 3.30
N ALA A 405 -3.38 -15.70 2.56
CA ALA A 405 -3.14 -15.51 1.13
C ALA A 405 -2.52 -14.14 0.78
N MET A 406 -1.64 -13.61 1.64
CA MET A 406 -0.85 -12.40 1.35
C MET A 406 -0.21 -12.51 -0.04
N HIS A 407 -0.24 -11.43 -0.83
CA HIS A 407 0.22 -11.37 -2.23
C HIS A 407 -0.61 -12.17 -3.25
N SER A 408 -1.74 -12.76 -2.86
CA SER A 408 -2.73 -13.23 -3.81
C SER A 408 -3.42 -12.04 -4.49
N ILE A 409 -3.94 -12.23 -5.69
CA ILE A 409 -4.83 -11.22 -6.31
C ILE A 409 -6.04 -10.91 -5.42
N ARG A 410 -6.41 -11.87 -4.55
CA ARG A 410 -7.46 -11.74 -3.55
C ARG A 410 -6.99 -12.34 -2.22
N GLU A 411 -6.83 -11.49 -1.24
CA GLU A 411 -6.37 -11.78 0.11
C GLU A 411 -7.56 -11.91 1.07
N PHE A 412 -7.30 -12.35 2.31
CA PHE A 412 -8.35 -12.70 3.24
C PHE A 412 -8.00 -12.27 4.67
N GLY A 413 -8.79 -11.37 5.24
CA GLY A 413 -8.61 -10.83 6.58
C GLY A 413 -9.89 -10.87 7.41
N ALA A 414 -9.81 -10.48 8.69
CA ALA A 414 -10.98 -10.39 9.56
C ALA A 414 -11.45 -8.95 9.74
N VAL A 415 -12.77 -8.77 9.69
CA VAL A 415 -13.47 -7.49 9.92
C VAL A 415 -13.06 -6.88 11.26
N LYS A 416 -13.03 -7.71 12.31
CA LYS A 416 -12.68 -7.29 13.66
C LYS A 416 -11.23 -6.78 13.76
N ASP A 417 -10.27 -7.44 13.11
CA ASP A 417 -8.85 -7.09 13.23
C ASP A 417 -8.59 -5.70 12.63
N HIS A 418 -9.21 -5.38 11.50
CA HIS A 418 -9.11 -4.05 10.90
C HIS A 418 -9.72 -2.96 11.81
N PHE A 419 -10.87 -3.22 12.40
CA PHE A 419 -11.50 -2.32 13.35
C PHE A 419 -10.63 -2.10 14.61
N ASP A 420 -10.10 -3.16 15.19
CA ASP A 420 -9.21 -3.11 16.36
C ASP A 420 -7.89 -2.35 16.02
N CYS A 421 -7.39 -2.49 14.81
CA CYS A 421 -6.23 -1.74 14.33
C CYS A 421 -6.50 -0.22 14.33
N ILE A 422 -7.64 0.22 13.78
CA ILE A 422 -8.03 1.64 13.81
C ILE A 422 -8.12 2.15 15.25
N LYS A 423 -8.69 1.38 16.17
CA LYS A 423 -8.76 1.76 17.59
C LYS A 423 -7.37 1.95 18.20
N SER A 424 -6.45 1.03 17.95
CA SER A 424 -5.07 1.13 18.47
C SER A 424 -4.34 2.35 17.88
N PHE A 425 -4.51 2.64 16.59
CA PHE A 425 -3.91 3.79 15.93
C PHE A 425 -4.50 5.11 16.42
N THR A 426 -5.82 5.17 16.63
CA THR A 426 -6.48 6.36 17.21
C THR A 426 -5.98 6.63 18.63
N GLU A 427 -5.83 5.58 19.46
CA GLU A 427 -5.24 5.70 20.79
C GLU A 427 -3.79 6.18 20.75
N PHE A 428 -2.97 5.65 19.83
CA PHE A 428 -1.60 6.11 19.64
C PHE A 428 -1.51 7.59 19.32
N PHE A 429 -2.37 8.09 18.45
CA PHE A 429 -2.39 9.50 18.11
C PHE A 429 -2.99 10.40 19.21
N ARG A 430 -3.78 9.85 20.09
CA ARG A 430 -4.41 10.58 21.21
C ARG A 430 -3.48 10.82 22.40
N ILE A 431 -2.61 9.83 22.76
CA ILE A 431 -1.74 9.89 23.94
C ILE A 431 -0.65 10.93 23.90
#